data_4f5ee922cbbd60c005887048810fe893
#
_entry.id   4f5ee922cbbd60c005887048810fe893
#
_cell.length_a   1.000
_cell.length_b   1.000
_cell.length_c   1.000
_cell.angle_alpha   90.00
_cell.angle_beta   90.00
_cell.angle_gamma   90.00
#
_symmetry.space_group_name_H-M   'P 1'
#
loop_
_entity.id
_entity.type
_entity.pdbx_description
1 polymer ?
#
loop_
_entity_poly.entity_id
_entity_poly.type
_entity_poly.pdbx_seq_one_letter_code
_entity_poly.pdbx_strand_id
1 'polypeptide(L)'
;MFPCPKELKTHYDVVIIGAGGHGLAAAYYLARDHGITDVAVLERNYLGSGGTGRNTAIIRANYLTAEGVKFYDESLRLFQDLSTDLDLNLFFSRRGHFTLAHSDATLRTMRWRAEVNKHLGVDSELVGPEVIRQQCPFLDFTCGGHMSVLGALYHPPGAIARHDAVAWGYGRAASQRGVEIHQQTEVTGIRVRSGRVVGIETSKGLVETGKVLSAVAGYTPRVTDMVGIRTPLEIHPLQACVTEPLKPWLNCIIVSANLHLYVSQSSRGELVMGAALDPYELHATRSTLDFVEGLAGHLVGLFPFLADVKVLRQWAGLADMTPDFSPIMGKTAVQGFYLDSGWGTWGFKATPICGKTMAETIANDQPHPLIVPFRLSRFEEYELVGEKGAASVGH
;
A
#
# COMPACT_ATOMS: atom_id res chain seq x y z
N MET A 1 -13.43 -20.50 -6.18
CA MET A 1 -13.50 -20.99 -4.80
C MET A 1 -12.08 -21.30 -4.37
N PHE A 2 -11.60 -20.81 -3.24
CA PHE A 2 -10.32 -21.27 -2.70
C PHE A 2 -10.43 -22.74 -2.36
N PRO A 3 -9.41 -23.58 -2.59
CA PRO A 3 -9.44 -24.95 -2.11
C PRO A 3 -9.64 -24.94 -0.58
N CYS A 4 -10.36 -25.94 -0.10
CA CYS A 4 -10.60 -26.11 1.34
C CYS A 4 -9.24 -26.11 2.06
N PRO A 5 -9.07 -25.42 3.19
CA PRO A 5 -7.80 -25.40 3.88
C PRO A 5 -7.40 -26.84 4.23
N LYS A 6 -6.23 -27.24 3.76
CA LYS A 6 -5.59 -28.47 4.19
C LYS A 6 -5.17 -28.36 5.65
N GLU A 7 -4.94 -29.47 6.30
CA GLU A 7 -4.26 -29.46 7.59
C GLU A 7 -2.87 -28.82 7.43
N LEU A 8 -2.45 -28.06 8.44
CA LEU A 8 -1.14 -27.43 8.46
C LEU A 8 -0.07 -28.52 8.51
N LYS A 9 0.84 -28.54 7.54
CA LYS A 9 1.97 -29.48 7.52
C LYS A 9 2.95 -29.15 8.64
N THR A 10 3.77 -30.12 8.98
CA THR A 10 4.86 -29.94 9.96
C THR A 10 6.08 -29.23 9.38
N HIS A 11 6.19 -29.13 8.05
CA HIS A 11 7.31 -28.50 7.34
C HIS A 11 6.84 -27.76 6.08
N TYR A 12 7.48 -26.62 5.77
CA TYR A 12 7.40 -25.88 4.49
C TYR A 12 8.76 -25.27 4.15
N ASP A 13 9.06 -25.15 2.85
CA ASP A 13 10.26 -24.46 2.38
C ASP A 13 10.27 -22.98 2.76
N VAL A 14 9.10 -22.34 2.67
CA VAL A 14 8.91 -20.91 3.02
C VAL A 14 7.59 -20.75 3.77
N VAL A 15 7.62 -19.96 4.84
CA VAL A 15 6.42 -19.49 5.52
C VAL A 15 6.29 -17.97 5.36
N ILE A 16 5.11 -17.52 4.98
CA ILE A 16 4.77 -16.11 4.86
C ILE A 16 3.74 -15.79 5.93
N ILE A 17 4.06 -14.80 6.78
CA ILE A 17 3.17 -14.31 7.82
C ILE A 17 2.39 -13.11 7.26
N GLY A 18 1.08 -13.25 7.13
CA GLY A 18 0.16 -12.25 6.60
C GLY A 18 -0.34 -12.57 5.19
N ALA A 19 -1.67 -12.77 5.05
CA ALA A 19 -2.35 -12.94 3.76
C ALA A 19 -2.95 -11.60 3.27
N GLY A 20 -2.19 -10.52 3.39
CA GLY A 20 -2.41 -9.26 2.71
C GLY A 20 -1.92 -9.31 1.26
N GLY A 21 -2.10 -8.22 0.50
CA GLY A 21 -1.66 -8.15 -0.90
C GLY A 21 -0.20 -8.54 -1.09
N HIS A 22 0.69 -8.04 -0.24
CA HIS A 22 2.14 -8.28 -0.33
C HIS A 22 2.50 -9.74 -0.09
N GLY A 23 2.02 -10.33 1.02
CA GLY A 23 2.31 -11.74 1.31
C GLY A 23 1.76 -12.68 0.24
N LEU A 24 0.55 -12.40 -0.27
CA LEU A 24 -0.06 -13.20 -1.34
C LEU A 24 0.65 -13.02 -2.69
N ALA A 25 1.10 -11.80 -3.00
CA ALA A 25 1.90 -11.55 -4.19
C ALA A 25 3.27 -12.25 -4.10
N ALA A 26 3.95 -12.18 -2.95
CA ALA A 26 5.21 -12.90 -2.74
C ALA A 26 5.04 -14.41 -2.92
N ALA A 27 3.98 -14.99 -2.34
CA ALA A 27 3.65 -16.42 -2.51
C ALA A 27 3.39 -16.79 -3.98
N TYR A 28 2.66 -15.93 -4.70
CA TYR A 28 2.41 -16.14 -6.13
C TYR A 28 3.69 -16.12 -6.96
N TYR A 29 4.56 -15.11 -6.76
CA TYR A 29 5.79 -15.00 -7.52
C TYR A 29 6.82 -16.08 -7.13
N LEU A 30 6.89 -16.52 -5.87
CA LEU A 30 7.68 -17.67 -5.46
C LEU A 30 7.30 -18.92 -6.27
N ALA A 31 6.00 -19.19 -6.39
CA ALA A 31 5.51 -20.36 -7.12
C ALA A 31 5.63 -20.19 -8.65
N ARG A 32 5.31 -19.02 -9.19
CA ARG A 32 5.29 -18.76 -10.64
C ARG A 32 6.69 -18.64 -11.23
N ASP A 33 7.55 -17.84 -10.59
CA ASP A 33 8.82 -17.43 -11.19
C ASP A 33 10.00 -18.27 -10.71
N HIS A 34 9.89 -18.89 -9.53
CA HIS A 34 10.98 -19.65 -8.90
C HIS A 34 10.65 -21.13 -8.67
N GLY A 35 9.42 -21.58 -8.99
CA GLY A 35 9.02 -22.98 -8.78
C GLY A 35 8.96 -23.42 -7.31
N ILE A 36 9.02 -22.48 -6.36
CA ILE A 36 8.93 -22.76 -4.93
C ILE A 36 7.45 -22.79 -4.55
N THR A 37 6.90 -24.00 -4.43
CA THR A 37 5.46 -24.24 -4.21
C THR A 37 5.13 -24.79 -2.84
N ASP A 38 6.10 -25.34 -2.09
CA ASP A 38 5.91 -25.78 -0.71
C ASP A 38 5.97 -24.57 0.23
N VAL A 39 4.96 -23.70 0.08
CA VAL A 39 4.82 -22.41 0.76
C VAL A 39 3.53 -22.39 1.56
N ALA A 40 3.61 -22.00 2.84
CA ALA A 40 2.46 -21.66 3.66
C ALA A 40 2.31 -20.15 3.81
N VAL A 41 1.12 -19.63 3.54
CA VAL A 41 0.73 -18.26 3.92
C VAL A 41 -0.18 -18.36 5.14
N LEU A 42 0.24 -17.78 6.26
CA LEU A 42 -0.48 -17.84 7.52
C LEU A 42 -1.15 -16.50 7.82
N GLU A 43 -2.46 -16.53 8.04
CA GLU A 43 -3.26 -15.35 8.34
C GLU A 43 -4.08 -15.59 9.61
N ARG A 44 -3.93 -14.71 10.58
CA ARG A 44 -4.65 -14.84 11.86
C ARG A 44 -6.17 -14.64 11.73
N ASN A 45 -6.60 -13.84 10.75
CA ASN A 45 -8.02 -13.59 10.48
C ASN A 45 -8.44 -14.22 9.15
N TYR A 46 -8.82 -13.41 8.18
CA TYR A 46 -9.18 -13.81 6.83
C TYR A 46 -8.35 -13.05 5.80
N LEU A 47 -8.22 -13.60 4.63
CA LEU A 47 -7.46 -13.06 3.50
C LEU A 47 -7.82 -11.59 3.23
N GLY A 48 -6.82 -10.72 3.21
CA GLY A 48 -6.99 -9.29 2.98
C GLY A 48 -7.55 -8.50 4.17
N SER A 49 -7.72 -9.09 5.33
CA SER A 49 -8.34 -8.46 6.51
C SER A 49 -7.56 -7.29 7.10
N GLY A 50 -6.27 -7.17 6.80
CA GLY A 50 -5.39 -6.11 7.26
C GLY A 50 -5.47 -4.82 6.45
N GLY A 51 -4.33 -4.16 6.23
CA GLY A 51 -4.22 -2.92 5.47
C GLY A 51 -4.77 -3.01 4.05
N THR A 52 -4.65 -4.18 3.41
CA THR A 52 -5.16 -4.40 2.04
C THR A 52 -6.67 -4.19 1.92
N GLY A 53 -7.47 -4.69 2.84
CA GLY A 53 -8.92 -4.50 2.82
C GLY A 53 -9.38 -3.14 3.36
N ARG A 54 -8.46 -2.27 3.79
CA ARG A 54 -8.75 -0.97 4.38
C ARG A 54 -8.19 0.22 3.59
N ASN A 55 -7.48 -0.03 2.51
CA ASN A 55 -6.92 1.02 1.67
C ASN A 55 -7.95 1.56 0.66
N THR A 56 -7.61 2.67 0.03
CA THR A 56 -8.47 3.37 -0.94
C THR A 56 -8.06 3.11 -2.40
N ALA A 57 -7.13 2.18 -2.62
CA ALA A 57 -6.76 1.57 -3.90
C ALA A 57 -6.28 2.52 -4.99
N ILE A 58 -5.69 3.66 -4.63
CA ILE A 58 -5.05 4.60 -5.56
C ILE A 58 -3.66 4.06 -5.94
N ILE A 59 -3.39 4.03 -7.25
CA ILE A 59 -2.12 3.58 -7.84
C ILE A 59 -1.48 4.75 -8.58
N ARG A 60 -0.20 5.02 -8.26
CA ARG A 60 0.58 6.09 -8.90
C ARG A 60 2.07 5.81 -8.79
N ALA A 61 2.88 6.43 -9.68
CA ALA A 61 4.34 6.30 -9.72
C ALA A 61 5.08 7.63 -9.53
N ASN A 62 4.38 8.75 -9.42
CA ASN A 62 4.97 10.08 -9.34
C ASN A 62 5.53 10.40 -7.94
N TYR A 63 6.59 9.74 -7.56
CA TYR A 63 7.30 9.91 -6.29
C TYR A 63 8.39 10.98 -6.37
N LEU A 64 9.16 11.18 -5.29
CA LEU A 64 10.14 12.24 -5.17
C LEU A 64 11.58 11.75 -5.39
N THR A 65 11.95 10.61 -4.78
CA THR A 65 13.29 10.04 -4.89
C THR A 65 13.43 9.16 -6.12
N ALA A 66 14.66 9.00 -6.62
CA ALA A 66 14.93 8.13 -7.77
C ALA A 66 14.59 6.67 -7.46
N GLU A 67 14.82 6.24 -6.22
CA GLU A 67 14.51 4.91 -5.70
C GLU A 67 13.01 4.68 -5.71
N GLY A 68 12.24 5.61 -5.13
CA GLY A 68 10.78 5.53 -5.10
C GLY A 68 10.16 5.58 -6.49
N VAL A 69 10.59 6.52 -7.34
CA VAL A 69 10.08 6.64 -8.71
C VAL A 69 10.28 5.35 -9.50
N LYS A 70 11.50 4.78 -9.51
CA LYS A 70 11.79 3.53 -10.22
C LYS A 70 10.97 2.36 -9.69
N PHE A 71 10.87 2.24 -8.37
CA PHE A 71 10.15 1.16 -7.71
C PHE A 71 8.65 1.19 -8.03
N TYR A 72 8.01 2.36 -7.90
CA TYR A 72 6.58 2.49 -8.13
C TYR A 72 6.18 2.54 -9.61
N ASP A 73 7.08 2.97 -10.51
CA ASP A 73 6.87 2.89 -11.96
C ASP A 73 6.82 1.44 -12.41
N GLU A 74 7.75 0.61 -11.95
CA GLU A 74 7.73 -0.83 -12.23
C GLU A 74 6.46 -1.48 -11.66
N SER A 75 6.02 -1.07 -10.47
CA SER A 75 4.76 -1.55 -9.91
C SER A 75 3.56 -1.19 -10.77
N LEU A 76 3.51 0.05 -11.25
CA LEU A 76 2.42 0.51 -12.13
C LEU A 76 2.40 -0.28 -13.45
N ARG A 77 3.56 -0.58 -14.03
CA ARG A 77 3.68 -1.43 -15.22
C ARG A 77 3.11 -2.83 -14.96
N LEU A 78 3.50 -3.45 -13.85
CA LEU A 78 2.97 -4.76 -13.46
C LEU A 78 1.45 -4.74 -13.28
N PHE A 79 0.86 -3.68 -12.73
CA PHE A 79 -0.59 -3.56 -12.59
C PHE A 79 -1.35 -3.56 -13.92
N GLN A 80 -0.73 -3.10 -15.01
CA GLN A 80 -1.39 -3.03 -16.32
C GLN A 80 -1.76 -4.41 -16.85
N ASP A 81 -0.88 -5.39 -16.64
CA ASP A 81 -1.07 -6.76 -17.15
C ASP A 81 -1.63 -7.71 -16.07
N LEU A 82 -1.73 -7.24 -14.83
CA LEU A 82 -2.04 -8.08 -13.68
C LEU A 82 -3.41 -8.78 -13.77
N SER A 83 -4.41 -8.16 -14.41
CA SER A 83 -5.72 -8.79 -14.62
C SER A 83 -5.62 -10.01 -15.53
N THR A 84 -4.76 -9.96 -16.54
CA THR A 84 -4.45 -11.08 -17.43
C THR A 84 -3.63 -12.14 -16.71
N ASP A 85 -2.58 -11.74 -16.01
CA ASP A 85 -1.68 -12.65 -15.28
C ASP A 85 -2.41 -13.47 -14.21
N LEU A 86 -3.38 -12.86 -13.54
CA LEU A 86 -4.18 -13.51 -12.50
C LEU A 86 -5.48 -14.13 -13.01
N ASP A 87 -5.80 -13.98 -14.31
CA ASP A 87 -7.06 -14.40 -14.91
C ASP A 87 -8.27 -13.94 -14.06
N LEU A 88 -8.27 -12.66 -13.68
CA LEU A 88 -9.29 -12.04 -12.85
C LEU A 88 -9.38 -10.54 -13.12
N ASN A 89 -10.58 -10.02 -13.38
CA ASN A 89 -10.78 -8.59 -13.52
C ASN A 89 -10.53 -7.88 -12.16
N LEU A 90 -9.47 -7.09 -12.11
CA LEU A 90 -9.09 -6.31 -10.94
C LEU A 90 -9.73 -4.93 -10.91
N PHE A 91 -10.56 -4.60 -11.90
CA PHE A 91 -11.13 -3.27 -12.10
C PHE A 91 -10.06 -2.17 -12.16
N PHE A 92 -8.88 -2.52 -12.69
CA PHE A 92 -7.82 -1.54 -12.92
C PHE A 92 -8.29 -0.53 -13.95
N SER A 93 -8.27 0.75 -13.56
CA SER A 93 -8.76 1.84 -14.40
C SER A 93 -7.83 3.05 -14.29
N ARG A 94 -7.21 3.42 -15.40
CA ARG A 94 -6.46 4.68 -15.50
C ARG A 94 -7.44 5.84 -15.42
N ARG A 95 -7.17 6.78 -14.49
CA ARG A 95 -8.05 7.90 -14.19
C ARG A 95 -7.33 9.25 -14.28
N GLY A 96 -5.99 9.23 -14.28
CA GLY A 96 -5.22 10.41 -14.00
C GLY A 96 -5.29 10.81 -12.52
N HIS A 97 -4.20 11.35 -12.00
CA HIS A 97 -4.06 11.73 -10.59
C HIS A 97 -3.61 13.19 -10.51
N PHE A 98 -4.43 14.03 -9.89
CA PHE A 98 -4.12 15.42 -9.61
C PHE A 98 -3.76 15.60 -8.14
N THR A 99 -2.59 16.15 -7.87
CA THR A 99 -2.24 16.67 -6.55
C THR A 99 -2.39 18.18 -6.61
N LEU A 100 -3.42 18.72 -5.95
CA LEU A 100 -3.75 20.14 -6.01
C LEU A 100 -2.73 20.98 -5.26
N ALA A 101 -2.39 22.14 -5.82
CA ALA A 101 -1.54 23.15 -5.23
C ALA A 101 -2.35 24.39 -4.83
N HIS A 102 -2.16 24.83 -3.59
CA HIS A 102 -2.88 25.98 -3.02
C HIS A 102 -1.96 27.15 -2.64
N SER A 103 -0.68 27.04 -2.95
CA SER A 103 0.32 28.09 -2.70
C SER A 103 1.46 28.04 -3.72
N ASP A 104 2.16 29.17 -3.90
CA ASP A 104 3.36 29.24 -4.75
C ASP A 104 4.47 28.29 -4.26
N ALA A 105 4.59 28.11 -2.96
CA ALA A 105 5.56 27.17 -2.39
C ALA A 105 5.25 25.73 -2.84
N THR A 106 3.98 25.31 -2.77
CA THR A 106 3.53 24.01 -3.24
C THR A 106 3.75 23.85 -4.73
N LEU A 107 3.44 24.87 -5.55
CA LEU A 107 3.69 24.84 -7.00
C LEU A 107 5.18 24.65 -7.33
N ARG A 108 6.10 25.32 -6.61
CA ARG A 108 7.54 25.15 -6.79
C ARG A 108 7.99 23.72 -6.49
N THR A 109 7.52 23.14 -5.38
CA THR A 109 7.82 21.76 -5.02
C THR A 109 7.28 20.77 -6.06
N MET A 110 6.06 20.99 -6.55
CA MET A 110 5.45 20.14 -7.57
C MET A 110 6.16 20.26 -8.93
N ARG A 111 6.66 21.44 -9.29
CA ARG A 111 7.48 21.64 -10.50
C ARG A 111 8.74 20.80 -10.42
N TRP A 112 9.50 20.91 -9.32
CA TRP A 112 10.68 20.10 -9.11
C TRP A 112 10.34 18.59 -9.23
N ARG A 113 9.28 18.15 -8.56
CA ARG A 113 8.85 16.73 -8.60
C ARG A 113 8.47 16.29 -10.01
N ALA A 114 7.76 17.12 -10.79
CA ALA A 114 7.45 16.83 -12.19
C ALA A 114 8.72 16.64 -13.02
N GLU A 115 9.72 17.52 -12.88
CA GLU A 115 10.97 17.42 -13.62
C GLU A 115 11.79 16.16 -13.23
N VAL A 116 11.87 15.81 -11.94
CA VAL A 116 12.51 14.57 -11.50
C VAL A 116 11.80 13.35 -12.10
N ASN A 117 10.47 13.33 -12.08
CA ASN A 117 9.69 12.23 -12.66
C ASN A 117 9.95 12.10 -14.17
N LYS A 118 9.90 13.20 -14.93
CA LYS A 118 10.18 13.20 -16.36
C LYS A 118 11.59 12.70 -16.67
N HIS A 119 12.58 13.17 -15.92
CA HIS A 119 13.96 12.71 -16.06
C HIS A 119 14.10 11.20 -15.86
N LEU A 120 13.29 10.61 -15.00
CA LEU A 120 13.26 9.17 -14.71
C LEU A 120 12.26 8.40 -15.59
N GLY A 121 11.65 9.04 -16.60
CA GLY A 121 10.74 8.41 -17.56
C GLY A 121 9.30 8.25 -17.07
N VAL A 122 8.93 8.89 -15.95
CA VAL A 122 7.56 8.86 -15.41
C VAL A 122 6.80 10.10 -15.86
N ASP A 123 5.69 9.86 -16.53
CA ASP A 123 4.82 10.92 -17.04
C ASP A 123 4.15 11.67 -15.87
N SER A 124 4.56 12.93 -15.70
CA SER A 124 4.09 13.80 -14.63
C SER A 124 4.36 15.27 -15.02
N GLU A 125 3.37 16.13 -14.88
CA GLU A 125 3.48 17.53 -15.30
C GLU A 125 2.78 18.48 -14.34
N LEU A 126 3.28 19.71 -14.27
CA LEU A 126 2.59 20.80 -13.58
C LEU A 126 1.58 21.43 -14.53
N VAL A 127 0.30 21.45 -14.14
CA VAL A 127 -0.80 21.97 -14.95
C VAL A 127 -1.52 23.11 -14.24
N GLY A 128 -2.06 24.03 -15.06
CA GLY A 128 -2.90 25.14 -14.59
C GLY A 128 -4.36 24.72 -14.31
N PRO A 129 -5.16 25.65 -13.75
CA PRO A 129 -6.57 25.40 -13.44
C PRO A 129 -7.42 24.99 -14.65
N GLU A 130 -7.05 25.42 -15.84
CA GLU A 130 -7.78 25.13 -17.08
C GLU A 130 -7.80 23.63 -17.38
N VAL A 131 -6.65 22.95 -17.25
CA VAL A 131 -6.52 21.50 -17.46
C VAL A 131 -7.32 20.74 -16.40
N ILE A 132 -7.25 21.19 -15.15
CA ILE A 132 -8.02 20.58 -14.07
C ILE A 132 -9.52 20.72 -14.34
N ARG A 133 -9.98 21.88 -14.78
CA ARG A 133 -11.39 22.16 -15.07
C ARG A 133 -11.94 21.27 -16.20
N GLN A 134 -11.11 20.97 -17.20
CA GLN A 134 -11.51 20.06 -18.29
C GLN A 134 -11.76 18.63 -17.76
N GLN A 135 -10.96 18.16 -16.81
CA GLN A 135 -11.06 16.79 -16.28
C GLN A 135 -12.01 16.69 -15.06
N CYS A 136 -12.17 17.77 -14.33
CA CYS A 136 -12.98 17.84 -13.12
C CYS A 136 -13.80 19.16 -13.09
N PRO A 137 -14.84 19.29 -13.93
CA PRO A 137 -15.60 20.53 -14.12
C PRO A 137 -16.40 20.97 -12.87
N PHE A 138 -16.65 20.06 -11.93
CA PHE A 138 -17.41 20.32 -10.71
C PHE A 138 -16.55 20.80 -9.53
N LEU A 139 -15.22 20.92 -9.73
CA LEU A 139 -14.31 21.41 -8.68
C LEU A 139 -14.53 22.91 -8.44
N ASP A 140 -14.75 23.30 -7.19
CA ASP A 140 -14.69 24.70 -6.78
C ASP A 140 -13.24 25.11 -6.55
N PHE A 141 -12.73 25.96 -7.44
CA PHE A 141 -11.34 26.44 -7.38
C PHE A 141 -11.10 27.46 -6.27
N THR A 142 -12.13 27.96 -5.63
CA THR A 142 -12.05 28.88 -4.49
C THR A 142 -12.10 28.14 -3.15
N CYS A 143 -12.44 26.85 -3.16
CA CYS A 143 -12.65 26.03 -1.96
C CYS A 143 -13.56 26.71 -0.92
N GLY A 144 -14.68 27.25 -1.36
CA GLY A 144 -15.59 28.02 -0.52
C GLY A 144 -15.03 29.36 -0.03
N GLY A 145 -14.04 29.91 -0.73
CA GLY A 145 -13.39 31.18 -0.39
C GLY A 145 -12.22 31.03 0.62
N HIS A 146 -11.91 29.85 1.07
CA HIS A 146 -10.86 29.64 2.08
C HIS A 146 -9.46 29.41 1.49
N MET A 147 -9.35 28.78 0.32
CA MET A 147 -8.06 28.39 -0.24
C MET A 147 -8.17 28.11 -1.74
N SER A 148 -7.63 28.98 -2.58
CA SER A 148 -7.71 28.85 -4.03
C SER A 148 -6.85 27.68 -4.55
N VAL A 149 -7.34 26.99 -5.58
CA VAL A 149 -6.56 26.02 -6.35
C VAL A 149 -5.78 26.75 -7.44
N LEU A 150 -4.46 26.81 -7.31
CA LEU A 150 -3.56 27.51 -8.22
C LEU A 150 -3.08 26.65 -9.40
N GLY A 151 -3.17 25.33 -9.27
CA GLY A 151 -2.72 24.34 -10.24
C GLY A 151 -2.63 22.96 -9.61
N ALA A 152 -2.04 22.02 -10.31
CA ALA A 152 -1.82 20.68 -9.78
C ALA A 152 -0.58 20.01 -10.41
N LEU A 153 -0.01 19.07 -9.68
CA LEU A 153 0.84 18.04 -10.27
C LEU A 153 -0.08 16.96 -10.85
N TYR A 154 -0.06 16.83 -12.16
CA TYR A 154 -0.85 15.83 -12.90
C TYR A 154 0.02 14.65 -13.28
N HIS A 155 -0.49 13.45 -13.00
CA HIS A 155 0.11 12.17 -13.37
C HIS A 155 -0.91 11.35 -14.18
N PRO A 156 -0.86 11.42 -15.53
CA PRO A 156 -1.82 10.76 -16.41
C PRO A 156 -1.97 9.25 -16.19
N PRO A 157 -0.87 8.48 -15.91
CA PRO A 157 -0.96 7.06 -15.63
C PRO A 157 -1.64 6.69 -14.31
N GLY A 158 -1.93 7.67 -13.44
CA GLY A 158 -2.60 7.43 -12.16
C GLY A 158 -3.88 6.60 -12.32
N ALA A 159 -4.06 5.61 -11.47
CA ALA A 159 -5.11 4.60 -11.61
C ALA A 159 -5.75 4.23 -10.28
N ILE A 160 -6.87 3.53 -10.36
CA ILE A 160 -7.50 2.82 -9.25
C ILE A 160 -7.66 1.34 -9.60
N ALA A 161 -7.75 0.49 -8.57
CA ALA A 161 -8.11 -0.91 -8.72
C ALA A 161 -9.03 -1.33 -7.57
N ARG A 162 -9.53 -2.56 -7.58
CA ARG A 162 -10.22 -3.11 -6.41
C ARG A 162 -9.25 -3.90 -5.56
N HIS A 163 -9.02 -3.44 -4.35
CA HIS A 163 -8.06 -4.04 -3.42
C HIS A 163 -8.39 -5.49 -3.04
N ASP A 164 -9.67 -5.81 -2.87
CA ASP A 164 -10.15 -7.17 -2.59
C ASP A 164 -9.89 -8.10 -3.79
N ALA A 165 -10.18 -7.64 -5.02
CA ALA A 165 -9.91 -8.40 -6.23
C ALA A 165 -8.41 -8.69 -6.42
N VAL A 166 -7.54 -7.72 -6.09
CA VAL A 166 -6.08 -7.91 -6.13
C VAL A 166 -5.65 -8.99 -5.13
N ALA A 167 -6.08 -8.92 -3.88
CA ALA A 167 -5.74 -9.93 -2.87
C ALA A 167 -6.29 -11.31 -3.25
N TRP A 168 -7.53 -11.39 -3.69
CA TRP A 168 -8.17 -12.64 -4.10
C TRP A 168 -7.54 -13.21 -5.36
N GLY A 169 -7.17 -12.37 -6.32
CA GLY A 169 -6.48 -12.79 -7.54
C GLY A 169 -5.15 -13.46 -7.21
N TYR A 170 -4.30 -12.81 -6.44
CA TYR A 170 -3.03 -13.39 -6.01
C TYR A 170 -3.22 -14.66 -5.18
N GLY A 171 -4.12 -14.65 -4.21
CA GLY A 171 -4.40 -15.82 -3.38
C GLY A 171 -4.88 -17.01 -4.19
N ARG A 172 -5.81 -16.81 -5.13
CA ARG A 172 -6.29 -17.86 -6.05
C ARG A 172 -5.15 -18.39 -6.92
N ALA A 173 -4.41 -17.49 -7.55
CA ALA A 173 -3.35 -17.87 -8.48
C ALA A 173 -2.17 -18.57 -7.78
N ALA A 174 -1.85 -18.19 -6.55
CA ALA A 174 -0.87 -18.88 -5.70
C ALA A 174 -1.36 -20.28 -5.31
N SER A 175 -2.61 -20.41 -4.84
CA SER A 175 -3.20 -21.70 -4.47
C SER A 175 -3.29 -22.68 -5.64
N GLN A 176 -3.60 -22.20 -6.84
CA GLN A 176 -3.61 -23.01 -8.06
C GLN A 176 -2.22 -23.60 -8.40
N ARG A 177 -1.15 -22.96 -7.89
CA ARG A 177 0.24 -23.40 -8.05
C ARG A 177 0.77 -24.24 -6.88
N GLY A 178 -0.08 -24.59 -5.94
CA GLY A 178 0.29 -25.48 -4.83
C GLY A 178 0.54 -24.77 -3.49
N VAL A 179 0.58 -23.43 -3.46
CA VAL A 179 0.72 -22.67 -2.21
C VAL A 179 -0.48 -22.91 -1.29
N GLU A 180 -0.23 -23.14 -0.02
CA GLU A 180 -1.26 -23.35 1.00
C GLU A 180 -1.54 -22.03 1.78
N ILE A 181 -2.79 -21.61 1.82
CA ILE A 181 -3.22 -20.41 2.54
C ILE A 181 -4.07 -20.82 3.73
N HIS A 182 -3.53 -20.60 4.93
CA HIS A 182 -4.15 -20.96 6.19
C HIS A 182 -4.70 -19.74 6.90
N GLN A 183 -5.98 -19.50 6.74
CA GLN A 183 -6.70 -18.47 7.51
C GLN A 183 -6.98 -18.95 8.94
N GLN A 184 -7.28 -18.02 9.85
CA GLN A 184 -7.52 -18.32 11.28
C GLN A 184 -6.35 -19.11 11.89
N THR A 185 -5.11 -18.70 11.50
CA THR A 185 -3.88 -19.32 11.94
C THR A 185 -2.89 -18.24 12.36
N GLU A 186 -2.84 -17.97 13.65
CA GLU A 186 -1.98 -16.94 14.22
C GLU A 186 -0.57 -17.51 14.46
N VAL A 187 0.46 -16.76 14.07
CA VAL A 187 1.84 -17.03 14.45
C VAL A 187 2.06 -16.43 15.84
N THR A 188 2.46 -17.28 16.79
CA THR A 188 2.65 -16.92 18.19
C THR A 188 4.12 -16.88 18.61
N GLY A 189 5.03 -17.42 17.78
CA GLY A 189 6.47 -17.40 18.02
C GLY A 189 7.26 -17.78 16.77
N ILE A 190 8.52 -17.34 16.73
CA ILE A 190 9.50 -17.74 15.69
C ILE A 190 10.72 -18.31 16.40
N ARG A 191 11.06 -19.55 16.05
CA ARG A 191 12.21 -20.25 16.62
C ARG A 191 13.48 -19.86 15.90
N VAL A 192 14.43 -19.32 16.64
CA VAL A 192 15.77 -18.98 16.17
C VAL A 192 16.80 -19.81 16.90
N ARG A 193 17.71 -20.44 16.16
CA ARG A 193 18.85 -21.19 16.71
C ARG A 193 20.14 -20.72 16.03
N SER A 194 21.12 -20.31 16.79
CA SER A 194 22.41 -19.81 16.27
C SER A 194 22.24 -18.71 15.20
N GLY A 195 21.34 -17.74 15.44
CA GLY A 195 21.07 -16.62 14.52
C GLY A 195 20.29 -16.98 13.23
N ARG A 196 19.72 -18.18 13.16
CA ARG A 196 18.96 -18.68 12.00
C ARG A 196 17.56 -19.10 12.40
N VAL A 197 16.57 -18.80 11.57
CA VAL A 197 15.21 -19.36 11.67
C VAL A 197 15.25 -20.87 11.49
N VAL A 198 14.56 -21.61 12.37
CA VAL A 198 14.40 -23.06 12.28
C VAL A 198 12.93 -23.52 12.35
N GLY A 199 12.00 -22.60 12.58
CA GLY A 199 10.58 -22.90 12.59
C GLY A 199 9.75 -21.79 13.21
N ILE A 200 8.45 -21.96 13.21
CA ILE A 200 7.46 -21.06 13.78
C ILE A 200 6.48 -21.82 14.67
N GLU A 201 5.96 -21.12 15.66
CA GLU A 201 4.87 -21.56 16.52
C GLU A 201 3.58 -20.90 16.08
N THR A 202 2.51 -21.67 15.98
CA THR A 202 1.21 -21.17 15.53
C THR A 202 0.10 -21.63 16.47
N SER A 203 -1.06 -21.01 16.37
CA SER A 203 -2.27 -21.44 17.07
C SER A 203 -2.74 -22.86 16.68
N LYS A 204 -2.16 -23.45 15.62
CA LYS A 204 -2.50 -24.80 15.12
C LYS A 204 -1.34 -25.79 15.21
N GLY A 205 -0.25 -25.43 15.85
CA GLY A 205 0.90 -26.30 16.04
C GLY A 205 2.21 -25.69 15.55
N LEU A 206 3.25 -26.51 15.60
CA LEU A 206 4.61 -26.16 15.21
C LEU A 206 4.84 -26.45 13.72
N VAL A 207 5.55 -25.57 13.05
CA VAL A 207 5.98 -25.71 11.66
C VAL A 207 7.48 -25.50 11.56
N GLU A 208 8.17 -26.44 10.99
CA GLU A 208 9.59 -26.33 10.65
C GLU A 208 9.75 -25.57 9.33
N THR A 209 10.63 -24.60 9.31
CA THR A 209 11.01 -23.85 8.11
C THR A 209 12.32 -23.11 8.33
N GLY A 210 13.11 -22.96 7.28
CA GLY A 210 14.32 -22.15 7.28
C GLY A 210 14.12 -20.74 6.73
N LYS A 211 12.94 -20.41 6.19
CA LYS A 211 12.68 -19.11 5.55
C LYS A 211 11.31 -18.56 5.96
N VAL A 212 11.29 -17.38 6.54
CA VAL A 212 10.07 -16.70 6.99
C VAL A 212 10.04 -15.27 6.44
N LEU A 213 8.98 -14.92 5.71
CA LEU A 213 8.67 -13.55 5.32
C LEU A 213 7.62 -12.98 6.27
N SER A 214 7.90 -11.84 6.89
CA SER A 214 6.92 -11.05 7.63
C SER A 214 6.35 -9.94 6.74
N ALA A 215 5.05 -10.01 6.43
CA ALA A 215 4.29 -9.05 5.63
C ALA A 215 3.01 -8.63 6.36
N VAL A 216 3.16 -8.12 7.59
CA VAL A 216 2.05 -7.89 8.53
C VAL A 216 1.76 -6.42 8.82
N ALA A 217 2.38 -5.49 8.07
CA ALA A 217 2.18 -4.04 8.16
C ALA A 217 2.25 -3.54 9.62
N GLY A 218 1.25 -2.85 10.14
CA GLY A 218 1.22 -2.30 11.49
C GLY A 218 1.43 -3.29 12.64
N TYR A 219 1.47 -4.60 12.37
CA TYR A 219 1.81 -5.62 13.37
C TYR A 219 3.28 -6.07 13.30
N THR A 220 4.08 -5.45 12.44
CA THR A 220 5.51 -5.77 12.27
C THR A 220 6.28 -5.75 13.59
N PRO A 221 6.18 -4.75 14.50
CA PRO A 221 6.92 -4.76 15.74
C PRO A 221 6.68 -6.02 16.58
N ARG A 222 5.44 -6.52 16.62
CA ARG A 222 5.11 -7.75 17.37
C ARG A 222 5.80 -9.00 16.81
N VAL A 223 5.93 -9.07 15.47
CA VAL A 223 6.57 -10.22 14.82
C VAL A 223 8.09 -10.11 14.87
N THR A 224 8.65 -8.92 14.72
CA THR A 224 10.10 -8.71 14.82
C THR A 224 10.63 -8.89 16.24
N ASP A 225 9.84 -8.59 17.26
CA ASP A 225 10.17 -8.87 18.67
C ASP A 225 10.37 -10.37 18.91
N MET A 226 9.65 -11.27 18.20
CA MET A 226 9.82 -12.73 18.31
C MET A 226 11.22 -13.20 17.90
N VAL A 227 11.94 -12.41 17.12
CA VAL A 227 13.31 -12.70 16.65
C VAL A 227 14.35 -11.72 17.18
N GLY A 228 13.96 -10.83 18.10
CA GLY A 228 14.84 -9.86 18.73
C GLY A 228 15.27 -8.70 17.83
N ILE A 229 14.51 -8.40 16.78
CA ILE A 229 14.77 -7.28 15.86
C ILE A 229 13.89 -6.09 16.24
N ARG A 230 14.49 -4.93 16.39
CA ARG A 230 13.78 -3.65 16.56
C ARG A 230 13.63 -2.97 15.20
N THR A 231 12.44 -2.44 14.94
CA THR A 231 12.14 -1.64 13.77
C THR A 231 11.74 -0.22 14.19
N PRO A 232 12.20 0.83 13.48
CA PRO A 232 11.86 2.21 13.80
C PRO A 232 10.47 2.57 13.22
N LEU A 233 9.45 1.79 13.57
CA LEU A 233 8.10 1.95 13.05
C LEU A 233 7.20 2.61 14.09
N GLU A 234 6.52 3.67 13.67
CA GLU A 234 5.40 4.28 14.38
C GLU A 234 4.08 3.84 13.72
N ILE A 235 3.10 3.43 14.53
CA ILE A 235 1.85 2.88 14.01
C ILE A 235 0.72 3.87 14.24
N HIS A 236 0.22 4.44 13.14
CA HIS A 236 -0.83 5.43 13.17
C HIS A 236 -2.12 4.94 12.51
N PRO A 237 -3.31 5.25 13.04
CA PRO A 237 -4.55 5.07 12.31
C PRO A 237 -4.57 5.94 11.05
N LEU A 238 -4.96 5.33 9.94
CA LEU A 238 -5.25 6.05 8.70
C LEU A 238 -6.71 5.80 8.34
N GLN A 239 -7.50 6.86 8.43
CA GLN A 239 -8.95 6.77 8.33
C GLN A 239 -9.46 7.01 6.90
N ALA A 240 -10.53 6.33 6.56
CA ALA A 240 -11.20 6.47 5.27
C ALA A 240 -12.72 6.27 5.42
N CYS A 241 -13.46 6.76 4.44
CA CYS A 241 -14.89 6.53 4.35
C CYS A 241 -15.35 6.34 2.90
N VAL A 242 -16.59 5.88 2.76
CA VAL A 242 -17.26 5.67 1.47
C VAL A 242 -18.68 6.23 1.53
N THR A 243 -19.09 6.88 0.43
CA THR A 243 -20.44 7.44 0.30
C THR A 243 -21.44 6.43 -0.26
N GLU A 244 -22.71 6.81 -0.28
CA GLU A 244 -23.69 6.19 -1.16
C GLU A 244 -23.25 6.28 -2.63
N PRO A 245 -23.68 5.33 -3.50
CA PRO A 245 -23.34 5.36 -4.90
C PRO A 245 -24.02 6.54 -5.62
N LEU A 246 -23.22 7.29 -6.37
CA LEU A 246 -23.65 8.39 -7.21
C LEU A 246 -23.53 8.03 -8.68
N LYS A 247 -24.21 8.75 -9.55
CA LYS A 247 -23.93 8.65 -11.00
C LYS A 247 -22.47 8.98 -11.26
N PRO A 248 -21.80 8.36 -12.27
CA PRO A 248 -20.42 8.66 -12.58
C PRO A 248 -20.24 10.15 -12.95
N TRP A 249 -19.35 10.84 -12.25
CA TRP A 249 -19.03 12.25 -12.50
C TRP A 249 -17.55 12.57 -12.26
N LEU A 250 -16.85 11.81 -11.38
CA LEU A 250 -15.45 12.03 -11.06
C LEU A 250 -14.59 10.98 -11.79
N ASN A 251 -14.05 11.37 -12.94
CA ASN A 251 -13.24 10.48 -13.77
C ASN A 251 -11.73 10.55 -13.47
N CYS A 252 -11.33 11.38 -12.51
CA CYS A 252 -9.95 11.53 -12.07
C CYS A 252 -9.83 11.30 -10.56
N ILE A 253 -8.58 11.21 -10.08
CA ILE A 253 -8.26 11.16 -8.66
C ILE A 253 -7.84 12.56 -8.25
N ILE A 254 -8.47 13.11 -7.23
CA ILE A 254 -8.15 14.42 -6.66
C ILE A 254 -7.52 14.23 -5.28
N VAL A 255 -6.39 14.89 -5.07
CA VAL A 255 -5.66 14.89 -3.80
C VAL A 255 -5.30 16.34 -3.45
N SER A 256 -5.51 16.73 -2.21
CA SER A 256 -5.03 17.99 -1.66
C SER A 256 -4.33 17.75 -0.33
N ALA A 257 -3.03 17.98 -0.29
CA ALA A 257 -2.25 17.90 0.95
C ALA A 257 -2.69 18.95 1.97
N ASN A 258 -2.94 20.19 1.49
CA ASN A 258 -3.33 21.30 2.35
C ASN A 258 -4.71 21.10 3.01
N LEU A 259 -5.63 20.42 2.31
CA LEU A 259 -6.95 20.08 2.84
C LEU A 259 -7.00 18.67 3.44
N HIS A 260 -5.85 17.98 3.52
CA HIS A 260 -5.79 16.61 4.02
C HIS A 260 -6.89 15.71 3.44
N LEU A 261 -7.06 15.75 2.10
CA LEU A 261 -8.13 15.06 1.40
C LEU A 261 -7.59 14.34 0.18
N TYR A 262 -8.03 13.12 -0.02
CA TYR A 262 -8.01 12.47 -1.31
C TYR A 262 -9.36 11.83 -1.61
N VAL A 263 -9.77 11.87 -2.87
CA VAL A 263 -11.06 11.33 -3.33
C VAL A 263 -10.93 10.71 -4.71
N SER A 264 -11.60 9.58 -4.89
CA SER A 264 -11.81 8.92 -6.18
C SER A 264 -13.21 8.32 -6.23
N GLN A 265 -13.76 8.14 -7.43
CA GLN A 265 -15.04 7.47 -7.59
C GLN A 265 -14.84 6.02 -8.02
N SER A 266 -15.46 5.08 -7.32
CA SER A 266 -15.41 3.66 -7.64
C SER A 266 -16.20 3.33 -8.90
N SER A 267 -15.98 2.14 -9.47
CA SER A 267 -16.76 1.65 -10.62
C SER A 267 -18.25 1.42 -10.31
N ARG A 268 -18.63 1.38 -9.04
CA ARG A 268 -20.03 1.26 -8.59
C ARG A 268 -20.68 2.60 -8.27
N GLY A 269 -19.90 3.69 -8.32
CA GLY A 269 -20.37 5.06 -8.11
C GLY A 269 -20.08 5.65 -6.74
N GLU A 270 -19.65 4.88 -5.74
CA GLU A 270 -19.29 5.43 -4.43
C GLU A 270 -18.04 6.30 -4.52
N LEU A 271 -18.02 7.41 -3.78
CA LEU A 271 -16.79 8.15 -3.52
C LEU A 271 -16.02 7.45 -2.39
N VAL A 272 -14.77 7.10 -2.67
CA VAL A 272 -13.84 6.55 -1.69
C VAL A 272 -12.88 7.67 -1.31
N MET A 273 -12.83 7.99 -0.04
CA MET A 273 -12.16 9.19 0.47
C MET A 273 -11.35 8.87 1.72
N GLY A 274 -10.33 9.66 1.95
CA GLY A 274 -9.57 9.62 3.18
C GLY A 274 -8.85 10.95 3.42
N ALA A 275 -8.17 11.02 4.55
CA ALA A 275 -7.49 12.21 5.01
C ALA A 275 -6.05 11.90 5.45
N ALA A 276 -5.46 12.79 6.24
CA ALA A 276 -4.17 12.62 6.87
C ALA A 276 -4.14 11.45 7.87
N LEU A 277 -2.94 11.08 8.28
CA LEU A 277 -2.73 10.19 9.43
C LEU A 277 -3.21 10.86 10.72
N ASP A 278 -3.72 10.06 11.63
CA ASP A 278 -3.95 10.55 13.00
C ASP A 278 -2.59 10.92 13.64
N PRO A 279 -2.53 12.03 14.41
CA PRO A 279 -1.25 12.55 14.91
C PRO A 279 -0.67 11.77 16.11
N TYR A 280 -1.29 10.67 16.50
CA TYR A 280 -0.90 9.85 17.65
C TYR A 280 -0.77 8.39 17.27
N GLU A 281 0.14 7.69 17.94
CA GLU A 281 0.31 6.24 17.79
C GLU A 281 -0.85 5.49 18.44
N LEU A 282 -1.50 4.64 17.66
CA LEU A 282 -2.59 3.81 18.16
C LEU A 282 -2.86 2.61 17.24
N HIS A 283 -3.02 1.43 17.83
CA HIS A 283 -3.42 0.22 17.11
C HIS A 283 -4.95 0.10 17.00
N ALA A 284 -5.64 1.18 16.61
CA ALA A 284 -7.09 1.19 16.41
C ALA A 284 -7.46 1.10 14.93
N THR A 285 -8.46 0.30 14.62
CA THR A 285 -9.04 0.16 13.27
C THR A 285 -10.44 0.77 13.19
N ARG A 286 -10.80 1.57 14.17
CA ARG A 286 -12.06 2.33 14.22
C ARG A 286 -11.81 3.75 13.77
N SER A 287 -12.75 4.29 13.02
CA SER A 287 -12.78 5.69 12.63
C SER A 287 -13.47 6.54 13.71
N THR A 288 -13.21 7.83 13.69
CA THR A 288 -13.73 8.83 14.65
C THR A 288 -14.72 9.77 13.98
N LEU A 289 -15.55 10.46 14.77
CA LEU A 289 -16.45 11.49 14.27
C LEU A 289 -15.66 12.71 13.77
N ASP A 290 -14.62 13.11 14.50
CA ASP A 290 -13.74 14.23 14.16
C ASP A 290 -13.13 14.09 12.75
N PHE A 291 -12.72 12.84 12.38
CA PHE A 291 -12.27 12.54 11.03
C PHE A 291 -13.34 12.82 9.98
N VAL A 292 -14.57 12.32 10.19
CA VAL A 292 -15.63 12.49 9.19
C VAL A 292 -16.04 13.95 9.07
N GLU A 293 -16.14 14.66 10.18
CA GLU A 293 -16.50 16.08 10.22
C GLU A 293 -15.45 16.93 9.47
N GLY A 294 -14.17 16.76 9.78
CA GLY A 294 -13.09 17.45 9.08
C GLY A 294 -13.03 17.13 7.57
N LEU A 295 -13.12 15.84 7.23
CA LEU A 295 -13.12 15.39 5.84
C LEU A 295 -14.32 15.96 5.06
N ALA A 296 -15.53 15.92 5.65
CA ALA A 296 -16.75 16.43 5.02
C ALA A 296 -16.65 17.95 4.76
N GLY A 297 -16.12 18.73 5.71
CA GLY A 297 -15.89 20.17 5.53
C GLY A 297 -14.96 20.45 4.34
N HIS A 298 -13.84 19.74 4.25
CA HIS A 298 -12.90 19.89 3.15
C HIS A 298 -13.48 19.41 1.80
N LEU A 299 -14.23 18.30 1.81
CA LEU A 299 -14.88 17.79 0.60
C LEU A 299 -15.90 18.76 0.04
N VAL A 300 -16.77 19.33 0.91
CA VAL A 300 -17.79 20.29 0.52
C VAL A 300 -17.14 21.59 0.05
N GLY A 301 -16.00 21.99 0.62
CA GLY A 301 -15.21 23.10 0.11
C GLY A 301 -14.76 22.91 -1.34
N LEU A 302 -14.34 21.70 -1.71
CA LEU A 302 -13.93 21.38 -3.09
C LEU A 302 -15.13 21.07 -4.02
N PHE A 303 -16.21 20.49 -3.47
CA PHE A 303 -17.37 20.01 -4.22
C PHE A 303 -18.66 20.38 -3.48
N PRO A 304 -19.12 21.63 -3.54
CA PRO A 304 -20.27 22.12 -2.76
C PRO A 304 -21.58 21.32 -2.98
N PHE A 305 -21.77 20.74 -4.17
CA PHE A 305 -22.95 19.94 -4.50
C PHE A 305 -23.03 18.62 -3.74
N LEU A 306 -21.98 18.22 -3.02
CA LEU A 306 -21.92 16.99 -2.22
C LEU A 306 -22.40 17.19 -0.77
N ALA A 307 -22.90 18.38 -0.40
CA ALA A 307 -23.30 18.69 0.97
C ALA A 307 -24.33 17.71 1.57
N ASP A 308 -25.22 17.15 0.73
CA ASP A 308 -26.28 16.24 1.18
C ASP A 308 -25.96 14.74 0.98
N VAL A 309 -24.73 14.43 0.50
CA VAL A 309 -24.32 13.04 0.23
C VAL A 309 -24.13 12.27 1.52
N LYS A 310 -24.68 11.05 1.60
CA LYS A 310 -24.61 10.23 2.79
C LYS A 310 -23.34 9.37 2.83
N VAL A 311 -22.67 9.37 3.98
CA VAL A 311 -21.60 8.44 4.29
C VAL A 311 -22.21 7.10 4.68
N LEU A 312 -21.86 6.03 3.94
CA LEU A 312 -22.35 4.68 4.24
C LEU A 312 -21.46 3.95 5.24
N ARG A 313 -20.16 4.17 5.17
CA ARG A 313 -19.20 3.47 6.01
C ARG A 313 -17.94 4.31 6.21
N GLN A 314 -17.38 4.17 7.42
CA GLN A 314 -16.05 4.69 7.78
C GLN A 314 -15.23 3.60 8.47
N TRP A 315 -13.92 3.65 8.36
CA TRP A 315 -12.99 2.69 8.95
C TRP A 315 -11.59 3.31 9.11
N ALA A 316 -10.70 2.60 9.80
CA ALA A 316 -9.28 2.92 9.84
C ALA A 316 -8.42 1.71 9.46
N GLY A 317 -7.31 1.97 8.78
CA GLY A 317 -6.18 1.05 8.61
C GLY A 317 -5.07 1.41 9.59
N LEU A 318 -4.07 0.53 9.72
CA LEU A 318 -2.85 0.81 10.46
C LEU A 318 -1.75 1.16 9.46
N ALA A 319 -1.28 2.39 9.50
CA ALA A 319 -0.13 2.83 8.75
C ALA A 319 1.14 2.64 9.57
N ASP A 320 2.06 1.85 9.07
CA ASP A 320 3.36 1.56 9.65
C ASP A 320 4.39 2.54 9.09
N MET A 321 4.56 3.66 9.78
CA MET A 321 5.40 4.78 9.34
C MET A 321 6.86 4.56 9.71
N THR A 322 7.76 4.82 8.77
CA THR A 322 9.20 4.90 8.98
C THR A 322 9.65 6.36 9.10
N PRO A 323 10.80 6.65 9.74
CA PRO A 323 11.31 8.01 9.87
C PRO A 323 11.57 8.73 8.53
N ASP A 324 11.89 7.97 7.48
CA ASP A 324 12.18 8.48 6.14
C ASP A 324 11.03 8.29 5.13
N PHE A 325 9.88 7.80 5.58
CA PHE A 325 8.69 7.57 4.76
C PHE A 325 8.90 6.57 3.61
N SER A 326 9.88 5.69 3.73
CA SER A 326 10.16 4.64 2.75
C SER A 326 10.07 3.25 3.38
N PRO A 327 9.69 2.21 2.62
CA PRO A 327 9.48 0.88 3.19
C PRO A 327 10.75 0.25 3.74
N ILE A 328 10.60 -0.80 4.53
CA ILE A 328 11.66 -1.70 4.97
C ILE A 328 11.47 -3.02 4.25
N MET A 329 12.43 -3.40 3.40
CA MET A 329 12.35 -4.60 2.58
C MET A 329 13.65 -5.40 2.60
N GLY A 330 13.53 -6.71 2.53
CA GLY A 330 14.63 -7.63 2.29
C GLY A 330 15.08 -8.42 3.49
N LYS A 331 16.35 -8.75 3.53
CA LYS A 331 17.00 -9.57 4.57
C LYS A 331 17.16 -8.80 5.87
N THR A 332 17.28 -9.55 6.95
CA THR A 332 17.59 -9.02 8.29
C THR A 332 18.87 -9.64 8.83
N ALA A 333 19.28 -9.23 10.04
CA ALA A 333 20.39 -9.84 10.74
C ALA A 333 20.13 -11.30 11.15
N VAL A 334 18.87 -11.72 11.24
CA VAL A 334 18.50 -13.12 11.51
C VAL A 334 18.38 -13.85 10.17
N GLN A 335 19.24 -14.83 9.95
CA GLN A 335 19.28 -15.59 8.71
C GLN A 335 17.96 -16.34 8.47
N GLY A 336 17.40 -16.21 7.27
CA GLY A 336 16.12 -16.80 6.91
C GLY A 336 14.91 -16.01 7.38
N PHE A 337 15.08 -14.84 8.01
CA PHE A 337 14.00 -13.93 8.33
C PHE A 337 14.02 -12.70 7.42
N TYR A 338 12.94 -12.49 6.68
CA TYR A 338 12.79 -11.42 5.70
C TYR A 338 11.67 -10.47 6.14
N LEU A 339 11.85 -9.18 5.86
CA LEU A 339 10.89 -8.13 6.19
C LEU A 339 10.30 -7.50 4.93
N ASP A 340 9.02 -7.18 5.03
CA ASP A 340 8.24 -6.37 4.11
C ASP A 340 7.26 -5.52 4.94
N SER A 341 7.65 -4.29 5.25
CA SER A 341 6.95 -3.41 6.19
C SER A 341 7.30 -1.94 5.98
N GLY A 342 6.79 -1.05 6.83
CA GLY A 342 7.09 0.38 6.77
C GLY A 342 6.45 1.09 5.59
N TRP A 343 5.31 0.59 5.13
CA TRP A 343 4.65 1.08 3.92
C TRP A 343 3.83 2.34 4.12
N GLY A 344 3.49 2.66 5.36
CA GLY A 344 2.71 3.84 5.68
C GLY A 344 1.43 3.93 4.85
N THR A 345 1.32 4.96 4.01
CA THR A 345 0.16 5.20 3.14
C THR A 345 0.34 4.64 1.71
N TRP A 346 1.44 3.95 1.40
CA TRP A 346 1.84 3.64 0.01
C TRP A 346 1.85 2.15 -0.34
N GLY A 347 1.53 1.27 0.60
CA GLY A 347 1.68 -0.18 0.44
C GLY A 347 0.88 -0.78 -0.70
N PHE A 348 -0.40 -0.46 -0.84
CA PHE A 348 -1.24 -1.13 -1.84
C PHE A 348 -0.69 -1.00 -3.27
N LYS A 349 -0.26 0.18 -3.67
CA LYS A 349 0.27 0.42 -5.02
C LYS A 349 1.62 -0.25 -5.28
N ALA A 350 2.29 -0.72 -4.24
CA ALA A 350 3.52 -1.50 -4.33
C ALA A 350 3.29 -3.01 -4.43
N THR A 351 2.08 -3.50 -4.26
CA THR A 351 1.77 -4.93 -4.13
C THR A 351 2.46 -5.82 -5.17
N PRO A 352 2.38 -5.56 -6.50
CA PRO A 352 3.03 -6.42 -7.49
C PRO A 352 4.54 -6.44 -7.38
N ILE A 353 5.18 -5.27 -7.34
CA ILE A 353 6.64 -5.17 -7.32
C ILE A 353 7.23 -5.65 -6.00
N CYS A 354 6.55 -5.40 -4.87
CA CYS A 354 6.92 -5.92 -3.58
C CYS A 354 6.94 -7.45 -3.61
N GLY A 355 5.85 -8.08 -4.05
CA GLY A 355 5.77 -9.52 -4.15
C GLY A 355 6.86 -10.13 -5.04
N LYS A 356 7.10 -9.52 -6.21
CA LYS A 356 8.11 -9.99 -7.17
C LYS A 356 9.52 -9.90 -6.60
N THR A 357 9.90 -8.74 -6.06
CA THR A 357 11.24 -8.51 -5.54
C THR A 357 11.53 -9.29 -4.26
N MET A 358 10.53 -9.46 -3.39
CA MET A 358 10.66 -10.30 -2.19
C MET A 358 10.75 -11.78 -2.55
N ALA A 359 9.98 -12.26 -3.52
CA ALA A 359 10.07 -13.64 -4.00
C ALA A 359 11.47 -13.97 -4.53
N GLU A 360 12.04 -13.09 -5.37
CA GLU A 360 13.40 -13.25 -5.88
C GLU A 360 14.44 -13.21 -4.75
N THR A 361 14.29 -12.27 -3.81
CA THR A 361 15.17 -12.16 -2.64
C THR A 361 15.17 -13.43 -1.79
N ILE A 362 13.99 -14.02 -1.55
CA ILE A 362 13.83 -15.25 -0.77
C ILE A 362 14.38 -16.47 -1.52
N ALA A 363 14.12 -16.54 -2.84
CA ALA A 363 14.58 -17.65 -3.68
C ALA A 363 16.11 -17.73 -3.72
N ASN A 364 16.76 -16.60 -4.01
CA ASN A 364 18.19 -16.50 -4.21
C ASN A 364 18.99 -16.23 -2.93
N ASP A 365 18.33 -15.93 -1.82
CA ASP A 365 18.93 -15.42 -0.57
C ASP A 365 19.85 -14.19 -0.79
N GLN A 366 19.51 -13.35 -1.78
CA GLN A 366 20.20 -12.11 -2.12
C GLN A 366 19.18 -11.00 -2.37
N PRO A 367 19.39 -9.78 -1.83
CA PRO A 367 18.48 -8.68 -2.05
C PRO A 367 18.36 -8.34 -3.54
N HIS A 368 17.13 -8.22 -4.04
CA HIS A 368 16.89 -7.69 -5.38
C HIS A 368 17.40 -6.24 -5.49
N PRO A 369 18.05 -5.82 -6.59
CA PRO A 369 18.66 -4.47 -6.71
C PRO A 369 17.72 -3.31 -6.40
N LEU A 370 16.45 -3.40 -6.80
CA LEU A 370 15.45 -2.35 -6.54
C LEU A 370 15.11 -2.14 -5.06
N ILE A 371 15.36 -3.14 -4.20
CA ILE A 371 15.01 -3.03 -2.77
C ILE A 371 16.23 -2.83 -1.87
N VAL A 372 17.45 -2.86 -2.41
CA VAL A 372 18.67 -2.59 -1.62
C VAL A 372 18.60 -1.26 -0.87
N PRO A 373 18.09 -0.16 -1.45
CA PRO A 373 17.97 1.10 -0.73
C PRO A 373 17.00 1.05 0.48
N PHE A 374 16.07 0.10 0.47
CA PHE A 374 15.03 -0.05 1.50
C PHE A 374 15.41 -1.04 2.61
N ARG A 375 16.67 -1.44 2.72
CA ARG A 375 17.17 -2.33 3.78
C ARG A 375 16.98 -1.73 5.17
N LEU A 376 16.78 -2.58 6.17
CA LEU A 376 16.59 -2.13 7.55
C LEU A 376 17.82 -1.40 8.11
N SER A 377 19.03 -1.86 7.76
CA SER A 377 20.30 -1.28 8.26
C SER A 377 20.53 0.18 7.83
N ARG A 378 19.81 0.68 6.82
CA ARG A 378 19.95 2.08 6.35
C ARG A 378 19.72 3.12 7.45
N PHE A 379 18.93 2.78 8.49
CA PHE A 379 18.70 3.68 9.63
C PHE A 379 19.91 3.77 10.55
N GLU A 380 20.69 2.71 10.69
CA GLU A 380 21.94 2.68 11.44
C GLU A 380 23.10 3.29 10.63
N GLU A 381 23.06 3.12 9.30
CA GLU A 381 24.05 3.62 8.36
C GLU A 381 23.78 5.08 7.96
N TYR A 382 22.65 5.66 8.35
CA TYR A 382 22.20 7.02 7.97
C TYR A 382 22.03 7.22 6.45
N GLU A 383 21.74 6.14 5.71
CA GLU A 383 21.46 6.16 4.26
C GLU A 383 19.95 6.19 3.98
N LEU A 384 19.29 7.24 4.43
CA LEU A 384 17.83 7.38 4.37
C LEU A 384 17.33 7.66 2.96
N VAL A 385 16.15 7.10 2.64
CA VAL A 385 15.41 7.35 1.38
C VAL A 385 14.24 8.27 1.70
N GLY A 386 14.45 9.59 1.56
CA GLY A 386 13.52 10.60 2.06
C GLY A 386 12.32 10.85 1.15
N GLU A 387 11.27 10.03 1.22
CA GLU A 387 10.03 10.22 0.45
C GLU A 387 8.99 11.16 1.10
N LYS A 388 9.30 11.80 2.21
CA LYS A 388 8.35 12.66 2.95
C LYS A 388 7.69 13.72 2.06
N GLY A 389 8.43 14.34 1.15
CA GLY A 389 7.91 15.33 0.21
C GLY A 389 6.94 14.78 -0.83
N ALA A 390 6.88 13.46 -1.03
CA ALA A 390 5.90 12.79 -1.89
C ALA A 390 4.63 12.39 -1.14
N ALA A 391 4.61 12.48 0.19
CA ALA A 391 3.43 12.29 0.99
C ALA A 391 2.44 13.42 0.68
N SER A 392 1.46 13.11 -0.17
CA SER A 392 0.49 14.11 -0.65
C SER A 392 -0.60 14.43 0.37
N VAL A 393 -0.60 13.75 1.51
CA VAL A 393 -1.64 13.89 2.53
C VAL A 393 -0.97 13.99 3.90
N GLY A 394 -0.87 15.21 4.36
CA GLY A 394 -0.72 15.58 5.74
C GLY A 394 0.49 15.04 6.51
N HIS A 395 1.59 15.71 6.38
CA HIS A 395 2.65 15.66 7.39
C HIS A 395 3.13 17.08 7.68
#